data_ef8a4c0c7062f017da8bc25e9ce19300
#
_entry.id   ef8a4c0c7062f017da8bc25e9ce19300
#
_cell.length_a   1.000
_cell.length_b   1.000
_cell.length_c   1.000
_cell.angle_alpha   90.00
_cell.angle_beta   90.00
_cell.angle_gamma   90.00
#
_symmetry.space_group_name_H-M   'P 1'
#
loop_
_entity.id
_entity.type
_entity.pdbx_description
1 polymer ?
#
loop_
_entity_poly.entity_id
_entity_poly.type
_entity_poly.pdbx_seq_one_letter_code
_entity_poly.pdbx_strand_id
1 'polypeptide(L)'
;MRTKINIEYRRLKGLFFILYSLFISMTLASCADMLEPESDLVEFEEDHTLNHATDSVYSVMGIINKMQIIADRVVLLGEVRGDLVQPTSAANSDLKHLSAFDFDGDNRYNQISDYYAVINNCNYFLAHIDTAMERRGRNLFMREYAAVKSYRAWTYLQLALNYGEVPLILNPLMTEREAREAMNQPRADIKTICETFINDLTPYVGVNLPEYGNVGNSNSEYLFIPMRALLGDLCLWAGRYQEAARWYHDFLTDKYDPVMMSRQKITWANSTQFNAIYNSYTPLKSTSEILCYIPMESRVFDGTISQLPNLFNSTTENNYFYELTSSASMAKISADQIYCFENDIPGATTKDTLYAPRTGLIRSELTGDLRYYSNYDLTSYGSKSDYSEYNSYRQQIDKIGAERIIIYRSTMVYLRYAEALNRAGYPQSAFAILKYGICDDILKQRVDPVELSLAGDLVSFDPELFRFDGSYFGIHSIGSGDSHANQYYTLPQPTEALPTRQDTVAYQIPLVEDMIITEMALEGAFEGYRFNDLMRVALRRNDPAYLADPVSRRKGEADPEATGLRQKLMDPKNWYLPLH
;
A
#
# COMPACT_ATOMS: atom_id res chain seq x y z
N MET A 1 -3.00 -88.60 -37.93
CA MET A 1 -2.92 -87.16 -38.27
C MET A 1 -3.30 -86.22 -37.16
N ARG A 2 -4.25 -86.59 -36.26
CA ARG A 2 -4.69 -85.75 -35.15
C ARG A 2 -3.66 -85.56 -34.00
N THR A 3 -2.71 -86.46 -33.83
CA THR A 3 -1.73 -86.40 -32.73
C THR A 3 -0.58 -85.45 -33.01
N LYS A 4 -0.18 -85.26 -34.28
CA LYS A 4 0.90 -84.31 -34.65
C LYS A 4 0.44 -82.84 -34.55
N ILE A 5 -0.82 -82.55 -34.83
CA ILE A 5 -1.38 -81.20 -34.80
C ILE A 5 -1.48 -80.69 -33.34
N ASN A 6 -1.79 -81.55 -32.37
CA ASN A 6 -1.85 -81.19 -30.99
C ASN A 6 -0.49 -80.86 -30.32
N ILE A 7 0.57 -81.46 -30.83
CA ILE A 7 1.94 -81.22 -30.32
C ILE A 7 2.46 -79.87 -30.83
N GLU A 8 2.21 -79.57 -32.10
CA GLU A 8 2.58 -78.27 -32.69
C GLU A 8 1.77 -77.10 -32.04
N TYR A 9 0.48 -77.28 -31.81
CA TYR A 9 -0.36 -76.28 -31.18
C TYR A 9 0.05 -76.01 -29.73
N ARG A 10 0.50 -77.01 -28.98
CA ARG A 10 1.06 -76.86 -27.63
C ARG A 10 2.42 -76.15 -27.63
N ARG A 11 3.26 -76.44 -28.65
CA ARG A 11 4.55 -75.75 -28.83
C ARG A 11 4.37 -74.29 -29.24
N LEU A 12 3.40 -73.97 -30.09
CA LEU A 12 3.07 -72.59 -30.47
C LEU A 12 2.51 -71.79 -29.26
N LYS A 13 1.64 -72.41 -28.46
CA LYS A 13 1.14 -71.74 -27.22
C LYS A 13 2.27 -71.53 -26.22
N GLY A 14 3.16 -72.45 -26.05
CA GLY A 14 4.33 -72.30 -25.17
C GLY A 14 5.25 -71.18 -25.64
N LEU A 15 5.51 -71.11 -26.94
CA LEU A 15 6.32 -70.05 -27.54
C LEU A 15 5.66 -68.65 -27.42
N PHE A 16 4.36 -68.63 -27.63
CA PHE A 16 3.58 -67.38 -27.48
C PHE A 16 3.55 -66.91 -26.04
N PHE A 17 3.49 -67.80 -25.06
CA PHE A 17 3.54 -67.46 -23.65
C PHE A 17 4.92 -66.97 -23.21
N ILE A 18 5.99 -67.52 -23.76
CA ILE A 18 7.37 -67.10 -23.50
C ILE A 18 7.62 -65.73 -24.14
N LEU A 19 7.17 -65.50 -25.38
CA LEU A 19 7.26 -64.22 -26.06
C LEU A 19 6.43 -63.12 -25.35
N TYR A 20 5.24 -63.47 -24.86
CA TYR A 20 4.39 -62.57 -24.11
C TYR A 20 4.96 -62.21 -22.74
N SER A 21 5.58 -63.16 -22.04
CA SER A 21 6.27 -62.88 -20.77
C SER A 21 7.56 -62.09 -20.97
N LEU A 22 8.29 -62.31 -22.10
CA LEU A 22 9.44 -61.50 -22.46
C LEU A 22 9.05 -60.07 -22.82
N PHE A 23 7.90 -59.88 -23.48
CA PHE A 23 7.38 -58.57 -23.85
C PHE A 23 6.93 -57.79 -22.61
N ILE A 24 6.28 -58.45 -21.63
CA ILE A 24 5.89 -57.84 -20.35
C ILE A 24 7.14 -57.51 -19.53
N SER A 25 8.17 -58.35 -19.52
CA SER A 25 9.40 -58.02 -18.79
C SER A 25 10.22 -56.91 -19.45
N MET A 26 10.17 -56.74 -20.76
CA MET A 26 10.76 -55.60 -21.47
C MET A 26 9.98 -54.29 -21.23
N THR A 27 8.66 -54.34 -21.13
CA THR A 27 7.86 -53.14 -20.85
C THR A 27 7.98 -52.68 -19.40
N LEU A 28 8.26 -53.58 -18.45
CA LEU A 28 8.50 -53.23 -17.04
C LEU A 28 9.92 -52.71 -16.79
N ALA A 29 10.92 -53.10 -17.59
CA ALA A 29 12.27 -52.54 -17.50
C ALA A 29 12.41 -51.15 -18.19
N SER A 30 11.54 -50.84 -19.16
CA SER A 30 11.55 -49.55 -19.86
C SER A 30 10.87 -48.41 -19.11
N CYS A 31 10.13 -48.69 -18.04
CA CYS A 31 9.43 -47.65 -17.29
C CYS A 31 10.23 -47.08 -16.09
N ALA A 32 11.34 -47.71 -15.71
CA ALA A 32 12.18 -47.20 -14.62
C ALA A 32 13.07 -46.03 -15.08
N ASP A 33 13.64 -46.11 -16.28
CA ASP A 33 14.47 -45.04 -16.87
C ASP A 33 13.67 -43.87 -17.43
N MET A 34 12.35 -44.03 -17.65
CA MET A 34 11.46 -42.91 -18.08
C MET A 34 10.84 -42.11 -16.93
N LEU A 35 11.01 -42.58 -15.70
CA LEU A 35 10.49 -41.91 -14.50
C LEU A 35 11.57 -41.13 -13.72
N GLU A 36 12.81 -41.23 -14.15
CA GLU A 36 13.86 -40.27 -13.81
C GLU A 36 14.27 -39.57 -15.12
N PRO A 37 13.59 -38.48 -15.53
CA PRO A 37 14.20 -37.62 -16.48
C PRO A 37 15.39 -37.01 -15.76
N GLU A 38 16.60 -37.45 -16.08
CA GLU A 38 17.74 -36.54 -15.98
C GLU A 38 17.40 -35.39 -16.91
N SER A 39 16.67 -34.43 -16.36
CA SER A 39 16.43 -33.17 -17.00
C SER A 39 17.77 -32.45 -16.99
N ASP A 40 18.39 -32.29 -18.15
CA ASP A 40 19.50 -31.37 -18.36
C ASP A 40 19.10 -29.92 -17.98
N LEU A 41 17.86 -29.72 -17.48
CA LEU A 41 17.27 -28.49 -16.93
C LEU A 41 17.23 -28.46 -15.38
N VAL A 42 17.60 -29.54 -14.70
CA VAL A 42 17.83 -29.55 -13.24
C VAL A 42 19.34 -29.46 -13.03
N GLU A 43 19.88 -28.28 -13.15
CA GLU A 43 21.20 -27.97 -12.65
C GLU A 43 21.16 -28.10 -11.13
N PHE A 44 22.08 -28.88 -10.56
CA PHE A 44 22.16 -29.07 -9.11
C PHE A 44 22.60 -27.77 -8.42
N GLU A 45 22.09 -27.53 -7.25
CA GLU A 45 22.20 -26.32 -6.42
C GLU A 45 23.63 -25.81 -6.19
N GLU A 46 24.63 -26.69 -6.25
CA GLU A 46 26.05 -26.38 -6.04
C GLU A 46 26.69 -25.56 -7.18
N ASP A 47 26.08 -25.54 -8.38
CA ASP A 47 26.58 -24.84 -9.56
C ASP A 47 25.86 -23.51 -9.88
N HIS A 48 24.77 -23.20 -9.15
CA HIS A 48 23.99 -21.97 -9.36
C HIS A 48 24.50 -20.79 -8.51
N THR A 49 25.68 -20.34 -8.81
CA THR A 49 26.10 -19.00 -8.41
C THR A 49 25.58 -18.00 -9.44
N LEU A 50 24.88 -16.96 -8.98
CA LEU A 50 24.42 -15.85 -9.83
C LEU A 50 25.64 -15.02 -10.27
N ASN A 51 26.38 -15.52 -11.29
CA ASN A 51 27.70 -15.00 -11.66
C ASN A 51 27.67 -14.06 -12.87
N HIS A 52 26.57 -14.00 -13.61
CA HIS A 52 26.40 -13.12 -14.75
C HIS A 52 25.51 -11.93 -14.39
N ALA A 53 25.85 -10.74 -14.89
CA ALA A 53 25.05 -9.54 -14.67
C ALA A 53 23.59 -9.66 -15.13
N THR A 54 23.31 -10.58 -16.09
CA THR A 54 21.97 -10.90 -16.55
C THR A 54 21.17 -11.73 -15.54
N ASP A 55 21.84 -12.60 -14.77
CA ASP A 55 21.18 -13.52 -13.83
C ASP A 55 20.54 -12.76 -12.68
N SER A 56 21.20 -11.70 -12.18
CA SER A 56 20.65 -10.84 -11.14
C SER A 56 19.42 -10.07 -11.62
N VAL A 57 19.41 -9.60 -12.88
CA VAL A 57 18.24 -8.91 -13.45
C VAL A 57 17.05 -9.87 -13.56
N TYR A 58 17.25 -11.07 -14.09
CA TYR A 58 16.18 -12.08 -14.21
C TYR A 58 15.65 -12.51 -12.84
N SER A 59 16.52 -12.70 -11.86
CA SER A 59 16.13 -13.06 -10.49
C SER A 59 15.33 -11.95 -9.81
N VAL A 60 15.72 -10.69 -9.97
CA VAL A 60 14.99 -9.52 -9.44
C VAL A 60 13.61 -9.40 -10.10
N MET A 61 13.52 -9.57 -11.43
CA MET A 61 12.24 -9.60 -12.14
C MET A 61 11.36 -10.76 -11.68
N GLY A 62 11.94 -11.93 -11.41
CA GLY A 62 11.24 -13.07 -10.83
C GLY A 62 10.65 -12.76 -9.45
N ILE A 63 11.35 -12.00 -8.60
CA ILE A 63 10.82 -11.55 -7.31
C ILE A 63 9.64 -10.58 -7.52
N ILE A 64 9.76 -9.61 -8.43
CA ILE A 64 8.67 -8.67 -8.77
C ILE A 64 7.44 -9.43 -9.28
N ASN A 65 7.60 -10.45 -10.12
CA ASN A 65 6.51 -11.30 -10.58
C ASN A 65 5.82 -12.04 -9.41
N LYS A 66 6.57 -12.47 -8.39
CA LYS A 66 5.96 -13.03 -7.17
C LYS A 66 5.24 -11.96 -6.35
N MET A 67 5.75 -10.74 -6.30
CA MET A 67 5.07 -9.62 -5.64
C MET A 67 3.73 -9.27 -6.32
N GLN A 68 3.58 -9.46 -7.64
CA GLN A 68 2.29 -9.27 -8.33
C GLN A 68 1.16 -10.12 -7.72
N ILE A 69 1.48 -11.33 -7.23
CA ILE A 69 0.47 -12.24 -6.65
C ILE A 69 -0.15 -11.66 -5.37
N ILE A 70 0.64 -10.93 -4.59
CA ILE A 70 0.18 -10.29 -3.35
C ILE A 70 -0.27 -8.84 -3.53
N ALA A 71 -0.06 -8.26 -4.71
CA ALA A 71 -0.22 -6.82 -4.94
C ALA A 71 -1.64 -6.32 -4.64
N ASP A 72 -2.68 -6.97 -5.16
CA ASP A 72 -4.06 -6.57 -4.91
C ASP A 72 -4.44 -6.64 -3.42
N ARG A 73 -3.81 -7.56 -2.65
CA ARG A 73 -4.07 -7.71 -1.22
C ARG A 73 -3.56 -6.53 -0.41
N VAL A 74 -2.55 -5.81 -0.89
CA VAL A 74 -2.06 -4.57 -0.26
C VAL A 74 -3.21 -3.58 -0.13
N VAL A 75 -4.01 -3.44 -1.19
CA VAL A 75 -5.18 -2.55 -1.20
C VAL A 75 -6.37 -3.20 -0.48
N LEU A 76 -6.73 -4.43 -0.87
CA LEU A 76 -7.95 -5.10 -0.36
C LEU A 76 -7.93 -5.30 1.15
N LEU A 77 -6.82 -5.81 1.72
CA LEU A 77 -6.74 -6.10 3.15
C LEU A 77 -6.72 -4.84 4.00
N GLY A 78 -6.20 -3.73 3.48
CA GLY A 78 -6.18 -2.46 4.17
C GLY A 78 -7.50 -1.68 4.07
N GLU A 79 -8.22 -1.79 2.94
CA GLU A 79 -9.47 -1.05 2.74
C GLU A 79 -10.70 -1.80 3.23
N VAL A 80 -10.83 -3.10 2.92
CA VAL A 80 -12.03 -3.88 3.27
C VAL A 80 -12.16 -4.07 4.78
N ARG A 81 -11.05 -4.13 5.51
CA ARG A 81 -11.05 -4.14 6.98
C ARG A 81 -11.15 -2.75 7.60
N GLY A 82 -10.92 -1.68 6.81
CA GLY A 82 -11.04 -0.29 7.23
C GLY A 82 -12.47 0.23 7.29
N ASP A 83 -12.59 1.54 7.41
CA ASP A 83 -13.88 2.24 7.48
C ASP A 83 -14.23 3.03 6.21
N LEU A 84 -13.35 3.08 5.19
CA LEU A 84 -13.57 3.87 3.97
C LEU A 84 -14.28 3.09 2.86
N VAL A 85 -14.27 1.76 2.92
CA VAL A 85 -14.83 0.84 1.92
C VAL A 85 -15.83 -0.10 2.58
N GLN A 86 -16.88 -0.46 1.84
CA GLN A 86 -17.83 -1.47 2.26
C GLN A 86 -18.19 -2.42 1.11
N PRO A 87 -18.46 -3.71 1.39
CA PRO A 87 -19.01 -4.64 0.42
C PRO A 87 -20.42 -4.24 0.02
N THR A 88 -20.74 -4.40 -1.28
CA THR A 88 -22.10 -4.27 -1.81
C THR A 88 -22.89 -5.58 -1.62
N SER A 89 -24.16 -5.57 -1.99
CA SER A 89 -24.96 -6.81 -2.02
C SER A 89 -24.40 -7.84 -3.01
N ALA A 90 -23.75 -7.39 -4.07
CA ALA A 90 -23.12 -8.22 -5.11
C ALA A 90 -21.76 -8.80 -4.70
N ALA A 91 -21.17 -8.34 -3.59
CA ALA A 91 -19.88 -8.82 -3.14
C ALA A 91 -19.86 -10.33 -2.90
N ASN A 92 -18.75 -10.98 -3.24
CA ASN A 92 -18.54 -12.38 -2.95
C ASN A 92 -18.45 -12.63 -1.42
N SER A 93 -18.60 -13.90 -1.03
CA SER A 93 -18.62 -14.30 0.39
C SER A 93 -17.31 -13.94 1.10
N ASP A 94 -16.17 -14.10 0.42
CA ASP A 94 -14.86 -13.88 1.02
C ASP A 94 -14.62 -12.41 1.40
N LEU A 95 -15.07 -11.47 0.55
CA LEU A 95 -15.05 -10.04 0.87
C LEU A 95 -16.00 -9.67 2.00
N LYS A 96 -17.18 -10.30 2.05
CA LYS A 96 -18.15 -10.09 3.15
C LYS A 96 -17.58 -10.59 4.47
N HIS A 97 -17.00 -11.80 4.50
CA HIS A 97 -16.35 -12.35 5.68
C HIS A 97 -15.15 -11.51 6.12
N LEU A 98 -14.29 -11.10 5.18
CA LEU A 98 -13.17 -10.22 5.48
C LEU A 98 -13.63 -8.90 6.12
N SER A 99 -14.67 -8.29 5.58
CA SER A 99 -15.26 -7.07 6.09
C SER A 99 -15.90 -7.24 7.48
N ALA A 100 -16.48 -8.41 7.77
CA ALA A 100 -17.08 -8.74 9.06
C ALA A 100 -16.06 -9.25 10.10
N PHE A 101 -14.78 -9.34 9.72
CA PHE A 101 -13.74 -9.99 10.53
C PHE A 101 -14.11 -11.42 10.93
N ASP A 102 -14.82 -12.10 10.05
CA ASP A 102 -15.22 -13.50 10.20
C ASP A 102 -14.23 -14.35 9.39
N PHE A 103 -13.20 -14.81 10.08
CA PHE A 103 -12.06 -15.51 9.47
C PHE A 103 -12.16 -17.02 9.62
N ASP A 104 -13.33 -17.55 9.99
CA ASP A 104 -13.58 -18.98 10.09
C ASP A 104 -13.71 -19.58 8.68
N GLY A 105 -12.78 -20.44 8.32
CA GLY A 105 -12.74 -21.13 7.02
C GLY A 105 -11.77 -20.55 6.00
N ASP A 106 -11.76 -21.19 4.83
CA ASP A 106 -10.90 -20.77 3.72
C ASP A 106 -11.38 -19.45 3.11
N ASN A 107 -10.46 -18.51 2.94
CA ASN A 107 -10.71 -17.24 2.30
C ASN A 107 -9.62 -17.00 1.24
N ARG A 108 -10.00 -16.72 -0.01
CA ARG A 108 -9.05 -16.52 -1.12
C ARG A 108 -8.08 -15.36 -0.92
N TYR A 109 -8.39 -14.42 -0.02
CA TYR A 109 -7.53 -13.29 0.30
C TYR A 109 -6.61 -13.59 1.49
N ASN A 110 -6.84 -14.70 2.22
CA ASN A 110 -6.01 -15.17 3.33
C ASN A 110 -5.05 -16.26 2.84
N GLN A 111 -3.98 -15.89 2.13
CA GLN A 111 -3.00 -16.80 1.56
C GLN A 111 -1.60 -16.39 2.02
N ILE A 112 -1.22 -16.82 3.22
CA ILE A 112 0.08 -16.48 3.83
C ILE A 112 1.26 -17.07 3.04
N SER A 113 1.08 -18.22 2.39
CA SER A 113 2.09 -18.89 1.56
C SER A 113 2.63 -18.01 0.46
N ASP A 114 1.81 -17.13 -0.12
CA ASP A 114 2.25 -16.25 -1.21
C ASP A 114 3.26 -15.19 -0.73
N TYR A 115 3.10 -14.69 0.50
CA TYR A 115 4.08 -13.78 1.11
C TYR A 115 5.40 -14.50 1.36
N TYR A 116 5.34 -15.74 1.89
CA TYR A 116 6.56 -16.53 2.09
C TYR A 116 7.21 -16.97 0.77
N ALA A 117 6.45 -17.12 -0.31
CA ALA A 117 7.03 -17.34 -1.63
C ALA A 117 7.87 -16.15 -2.10
N VAL A 118 7.40 -14.89 -1.89
CA VAL A 118 8.22 -13.70 -2.16
C VAL A 118 9.47 -13.69 -1.28
N ILE A 119 9.30 -13.92 0.04
CA ILE A 119 10.39 -13.93 1.00
C ILE A 119 11.44 -14.98 0.66
N ASN A 120 11.01 -16.20 0.30
CA ASN A 120 11.92 -17.28 -0.05
C ASN A 120 12.73 -16.97 -1.31
N ASN A 121 12.11 -16.37 -2.33
CA ASN A 121 12.84 -15.91 -3.52
C ASN A 121 13.87 -14.82 -3.16
N CYS A 122 13.53 -13.90 -2.26
CA CYS A 122 14.49 -12.92 -1.75
C CYS A 122 15.63 -13.60 -0.98
N ASN A 123 15.31 -14.56 -0.09
CA ASN A 123 16.31 -15.29 0.68
C ASN A 123 17.26 -16.08 -0.23
N TYR A 124 16.71 -16.74 -1.25
CA TYR A 124 17.50 -17.47 -2.24
C TYR A 124 18.48 -16.55 -2.97
N PHE A 125 17.99 -15.44 -3.50
CA PHE A 125 18.84 -14.45 -4.16
C PHE A 125 19.95 -13.94 -3.25
N LEU A 126 19.60 -13.54 -2.02
CA LEU A 126 20.55 -12.97 -1.06
C LEU A 126 21.63 -13.97 -0.60
N ALA A 127 21.31 -15.27 -0.61
CA ALA A 127 22.25 -16.33 -0.24
C ALA A 127 23.23 -16.72 -1.36
N HIS A 128 22.84 -16.54 -2.65
CA HIS A 128 23.62 -17.03 -3.78
C HIS A 128 24.31 -15.94 -4.60
N ILE A 129 24.02 -14.65 -4.34
CA ILE A 129 24.65 -13.54 -5.06
C ILE A 129 26.03 -13.22 -4.48
N ASP A 130 27.05 -13.09 -5.33
CA ASP A 130 28.39 -12.65 -4.92
C ASP A 130 28.48 -11.14 -4.81
N THR A 131 28.34 -10.61 -3.60
CA THR A 131 28.44 -9.18 -3.31
C THR A 131 29.89 -8.64 -3.38
N ALA A 132 30.89 -9.50 -3.47
CA ALA A 132 32.29 -9.10 -3.62
C ALA A 132 32.73 -8.98 -5.08
N MET A 133 31.92 -9.44 -6.03
CA MET A 133 32.25 -9.40 -7.45
C MET A 133 32.33 -7.97 -7.97
N GLU A 134 33.47 -7.62 -8.50
CA GLU A 134 33.72 -6.29 -9.08
C GLU A 134 34.06 -6.35 -10.56
N ARG A 135 33.62 -5.36 -11.32
CA ARG A 135 34.02 -5.12 -12.70
C ARG A 135 34.41 -3.66 -12.88
N ARG A 136 35.64 -3.43 -13.32
CA ARG A 136 36.20 -2.09 -13.53
C ARG A 136 36.15 -1.21 -12.27
N GLY A 137 36.41 -1.79 -11.09
CA GLY A 137 36.37 -1.10 -9.80
C GLY A 137 34.98 -0.69 -9.31
N ARG A 138 33.92 -1.32 -9.85
CA ARG A 138 32.54 -1.15 -9.37
C ARG A 138 31.98 -2.51 -8.98
N ASN A 139 31.34 -2.57 -7.83
CA ASN A 139 30.59 -3.74 -7.42
C ASN A 139 29.43 -3.97 -8.41
N LEU A 140 29.26 -5.22 -8.87
CA LEU A 140 28.29 -5.55 -9.92
C LEU A 140 26.87 -5.72 -9.38
N PHE A 141 26.73 -6.23 -8.15
CA PHE A 141 25.45 -6.75 -7.66
C PHE A 141 24.95 -6.05 -6.39
N MET A 142 25.70 -5.08 -5.88
CA MET A 142 25.33 -4.42 -4.62
C MET A 142 23.99 -3.67 -4.71
N ARG A 143 23.66 -3.12 -5.87
CA ARG A 143 22.39 -2.41 -6.09
C ARG A 143 21.21 -3.37 -6.00
N GLU A 144 21.30 -4.49 -6.70
CA GLU A 144 20.29 -5.56 -6.67
C GLU A 144 20.19 -6.19 -5.29
N TYR A 145 21.31 -6.44 -4.63
CA TYR A 145 21.35 -6.96 -3.27
C TYR A 145 20.60 -6.04 -2.29
N ALA A 146 20.85 -4.74 -2.32
CA ALA A 146 20.17 -3.76 -1.50
C ALA A 146 18.66 -3.66 -1.83
N ALA A 147 18.31 -3.70 -3.12
CA ALA A 147 16.91 -3.68 -3.56
C ALA A 147 16.13 -4.92 -3.11
N VAL A 148 16.72 -6.12 -3.22
CA VAL A 148 16.09 -7.36 -2.75
C VAL A 148 15.93 -7.40 -1.24
N LYS A 149 16.88 -6.85 -0.47
CA LYS A 149 16.70 -6.63 0.97
C LYS A 149 15.48 -5.75 1.26
N SER A 150 15.27 -4.69 0.49
CA SER A 150 14.11 -3.81 0.65
C SER A 150 12.80 -4.53 0.32
N TYR A 151 12.75 -5.37 -0.74
CA TYR A 151 11.58 -6.20 -1.03
C TYR A 151 11.26 -7.18 0.10
N ARG A 152 12.28 -7.87 0.66
CA ARG A 152 12.11 -8.77 1.79
C ARG A 152 11.56 -8.06 3.01
N ALA A 153 12.13 -6.93 3.37
CA ALA A 153 11.72 -6.13 4.53
C ALA A 153 10.28 -5.62 4.38
N TRP A 154 9.94 -5.08 3.19
CA TRP A 154 8.58 -4.62 2.90
C TRP A 154 7.57 -5.76 2.94
N THR A 155 7.91 -6.92 2.38
CA THR A 155 7.02 -8.09 2.38
C THR A 155 6.76 -8.58 3.81
N TYR A 156 7.80 -8.60 4.68
CA TYR A 156 7.63 -8.91 6.10
C TYR A 156 6.78 -7.87 6.84
N LEU A 157 6.92 -6.58 6.51
CA LEU A 157 6.05 -5.56 7.08
C LEU A 157 4.59 -5.82 6.70
N GLN A 158 4.29 -6.08 5.40
CA GLN A 158 2.94 -6.44 4.95
C GLN A 158 2.41 -7.70 5.66
N LEU A 159 3.26 -8.70 5.81
CA LEU A 159 2.92 -9.95 6.50
C LEU A 159 2.54 -9.69 7.96
N ALA A 160 3.36 -8.93 8.70
CA ALA A 160 3.10 -8.59 10.10
C ALA A 160 1.85 -7.72 10.29
N LEU A 161 1.59 -6.78 9.37
CA LEU A 161 0.39 -5.94 9.38
C LEU A 161 -0.90 -6.75 9.22
N ASN A 162 -0.84 -7.83 8.46
CA ASN A 162 -2.01 -8.66 8.19
C ASN A 162 -2.20 -9.80 9.20
N TYR A 163 -1.09 -10.40 9.70
CA TYR A 163 -1.11 -11.62 10.52
C TYR A 163 -0.64 -11.41 11.96
N GLY A 164 -0.12 -10.24 12.30
CA GLY A 164 0.38 -9.91 13.64
C GLY A 164 1.74 -10.57 13.91
N GLU A 165 1.72 -11.76 14.52
CA GLU A 165 2.93 -12.52 14.85
C GLU A 165 3.19 -13.62 13.82
N VAL A 166 4.38 -13.63 13.21
CA VAL A 166 4.72 -14.56 12.11
C VAL A 166 6.14 -15.13 12.29
N PRO A 167 6.43 -16.34 11.78
CA PRO A 167 7.79 -16.88 11.75
C PRO A 167 8.75 -15.99 10.96
N LEU A 168 9.91 -15.68 11.51
CA LEU A 168 10.95 -14.88 10.86
C LEU A 168 11.98 -15.80 10.19
N ILE A 169 11.80 -16.05 8.89
CA ILE A 169 12.59 -16.96 8.07
C ILE A 169 13.54 -16.16 7.18
N LEU A 170 14.82 -16.20 7.43
CA LEU A 170 15.85 -15.40 6.75
C LEU A 170 16.77 -16.22 5.83
N ASN A 171 16.67 -17.55 5.87
CA ASN A 171 17.42 -18.47 5.02
C ASN A 171 16.50 -19.03 3.91
N PRO A 172 17.05 -19.39 2.74
CA PRO A 172 16.28 -20.04 1.71
C PRO A 172 15.79 -21.42 2.17
N LEU A 173 14.57 -21.76 1.80
CA LEU A 173 13.95 -23.06 2.04
C LEU A 173 13.85 -23.78 0.72
N MET A 174 14.49 -24.94 0.62
CA MET A 174 14.62 -25.68 -0.65
C MET A 174 13.66 -26.86 -0.74
N THR A 175 13.12 -27.30 0.39
CA THR A 175 12.22 -28.44 0.47
C THR A 175 10.94 -28.12 1.22
N GLU A 176 9.86 -28.84 0.90
CA GLU A 176 8.60 -28.74 1.63
C GLU A 176 8.74 -29.09 3.11
N ARG A 177 9.64 -30.03 3.45
CA ARG A 177 9.93 -30.40 4.82
C ARG A 177 10.54 -29.22 5.59
N GLU A 178 11.53 -28.54 5.02
CA GLU A 178 12.12 -27.33 5.63
C GLU A 178 11.08 -26.23 5.80
N ALA A 179 10.20 -26.02 4.82
CA ALA A 179 9.13 -25.05 4.92
C ALA A 179 8.17 -25.36 6.08
N ARG A 180 7.77 -26.62 6.26
CA ARG A 180 6.93 -27.04 7.38
C ARG A 180 7.62 -26.86 8.74
N GLU A 181 8.90 -27.19 8.82
CA GLU A 181 9.71 -27.02 10.05
C GLU A 181 9.87 -25.53 10.38
N ALA A 182 10.11 -24.68 9.38
CA ALA A 182 10.26 -23.24 9.54
C ALA A 182 8.98 -22.56 10.04
N MET A 183 7.81 -23.01 9.60
CA MET A 183 6.52 -22.47 10.08
C MET A 183 6.23 -22.77 11.55
N ASN A 184 6.94 -23.74 12.17
CA ASN A 184 6.84 -24.06 13.59
C ASN A 184 7.83 -23.27 14.47
N GLN A 185 8.65 -22.39 13.88
CA GLN A 185 9.57 -21.54 14.65
C GLN A 185 8.82 -20.51 15.51
N PRO A 186 9.47 -19.97 16.56
CA PRO A 186 8.91 -18.88 17.33
C PRO A 186 8.50 -17.71 16.43
N ARG A 187 7.32 -17.16 16.70
CA ARG A 187 6.76 -16.03 15.94
C ARG A 187 7.34 -14.72 16.46
N ALA A 188 7.61 -13.81 15.53
CA ALA A 188 8.03 -12.45 15.80
C ALA A 188 6.85 -11.49 15.63
N ASP A 189 6.68 -10.57 16.56
CA ASP A 189 5.71 -9.49 16.48
C ASP A 189 6.18 -8.39 15.51
N ILE A 190 5.30 -7.46 15.21
CA ILE A 190 5.56 -6.36 14.26
C ILE A 190 6.77 -5.52 14.69
N LYS A 191 6.96 -5.29 16.00
CA LYS A 191 8.07 -4.48 16.51
C LYS A 191 9.40 -5.21 16.29
N THR A 192 9.48 -6.49 16.61
CA THR A 192 10.66 -7.34 16.41
C THR A 192 11.03 -7.42 14.93
N ILE A 193 10.03 -7.57 14.04
CA ILE A 193 10.23 -7.58 12.59
C ILE A 193 10.81 -6.25 12.14
N CYS A 194 10.19 -5.13 12.53
CA CYS A 194 10.67 -3.81 12.16
C CYS A 194 12.11 -3.56 12.64
N GLU A 195 12.43 -3.86 13.90
CA GLU A 195 13.77 -3.69 14.46
C GLU A 195 14.81 -4.56 13.72
N THR A 196 14.45 -5.79 13.36
CA THR A 196 15.31 -6.67 12.57
C THR A 196 15.65 -6.05 11.22
N PHE A 197 14.65 -5.55 10.49
CA PHE A 197 14.87 -4.99 9.16
C PHE A 197 15.44 -3.57 9.16
N ILE A 198 15.24 -2.77 10.20
CA ILE A 198 15.99 -1.52 10.39
C ILE A 198 17.48 -1.81 10.45
N ASN A 199 17.90 -2.79 11.25
CA ASN A 199 19.29 -3.19 11.36
C ASN A 199 19.84 -3.81 10.06
N ASP A 200 19.03 -4.59 9.35
CA ASP A 200 19.42 -5.27 8.10
C ASP A 200 19.58 -4.29 6.92
N LEU A 201 18.78 -3.21 6.86
CA LEU A 201 18.79 -2.24 5.76
C LEU A 201 19.75 -1.07 5.96
N THR A 202 19.93 -0.60 7.19
CA THR A 202 20.72 0.61 7.49
C THR A 202 22.12 0.62 6.86
N PRO A 203 22.89 -0.50 6.81
CA PRO A 203 24.22 -0.51 6.15
C PRO A 203 24.19 -0.23 4.65
N TYR A 204 23.04 -0.37 4.00
CA TYR A 204 22.88 -0.27 2.54
C TYR A 204 22.20 1.01 2.06
N VAL A 205 21.88 1.93 2.97
CA VAL A 205 21.12 3.16 2.67
C VAL A 205 21.80 4.09 1.67
N GLY A 206 23.12 4.00 1.54
CA GLY A 206 23.91 4.75 0.57
C GLY A 206 24.05 4.07 -0.81
N VAL A 207 23.49 2.89 -0.98
CA VAL A 207 23.54 2.15 -2.25
C VAL A 207 22.44 2.66 -3.17
N ASN A 208 22.82 3.08 -4.37
CA ASN A 208 21.86 3.54 -5.37
C ASN A 208 20.96 2.37 -5.84
N LEU A 209 19.73 2.70 -6.24
CA LEU A 209 18.83 1.74 -6.83
C LEU A 209 19.35 1.20 -8.16
N PRO A 210 18.95 -0.02 -8.58
CA PRO A 210 19.27 -0.55 -9.91
C PRO A 210 18.67 0.33 -11.01
N GLU A 211 19.37 0.43 -12.13
CA GLU A 211 18.98 1.22 -13.29
C GLU A 211 18.98 0.33 -14.53
N TYR A 212 17.81 -0.22 -14.89
CA TYR A 212 17.66 -1.10 -16.06
C TYR A 212 17.06 -0.38 -17.28
N GLY A 213 16.78 0.93 -17.17
CA GLY A 213 16.02 1.67 -18.18
C GLY A 213 14.56 1.22 -18.18
N ASN A 214 13.96 1.04 -19.35
CA ASN A 214 12.60 0.57 -19.46
C ASN A 214 12.54 -0.96 -19.45
N VAL A 215 11.70 -1.50 -18.58
CA VAL A 215 11.33 -2.93 -18.53
C VAL A 215 9.87 -3.04 -18.98
N GLY A 216 9.67 -3.53 -20.20
CA GLY A 216 8.36 -3.44 -20.83
C GLY A 216 7.90 -1.98 -20.99
N ASN A 217 6.74 -1.66 -20.47
CA ASN A 217 6.16 -0.30 -20.48
C ASN A 217 6.51 0.51 -19.22
N SER A 218 7.29 -0.05 -18.29
CA SER A 218 7.61 0.58 -17.01
C SER A 218 9.05 1.09 -16.99
N ASN A 219 9.27 2.32 -16.51
CA ASN A 219 10.60 2.75 -16.13
C ASN A 219 11.01 2.00 -14.84
N SER A 220 12.17 1.33 -14.88
CA SER A 220 12.66 0.52 -13.77
C SER A 220 12.91 1.31 -12.49
N GLU A 221 13.11 2.60 -12.57
CA GLU A 221 13.25 3.49 -11.42
C GLU A 221 12.08 3.36 -10.43
N TYR A 222 10.86 3.21 -10.93
CA TYR A 222 9.65 3.07 -10.11
C TYR A 222 9.38 1.63 -9.62
N LEU A 223 10.18 0.66 -10.03
CA LEU A 223 10.01 -0.73 -9.59
C LEU A 223 10.65 -1.00 -8.23
N PHE A 224 11.62 -0.19 -7.82
CA PHE A 224 12.40 -0.43 -6.62
C PHE A 224 11.91 0.39 -5.43
N ILE A 225 11.83 -0.28 -4.27
CA ILE A 225 11.36 0.34 -3.03
C ILE A 225 12.42 1.34 -2.53
N PRO A 226 12.07 2.61 -2.31
CA PRO A 226 12.98 3.60 -1.74
C PRO A 226 13.35 3.21 -0.30
N MET A 227 14.59 2.78 -0.07
CA MET A 227 15.02 2.21 1.21
C MET A 227 14.83 3.18 2.39
N ARG A 228 15.12 4.48 2.21
CA ARG A 228 14.94 5.49 3.26
C ARG A 228 13.46 5.67 3.64
N ALA A 229 12.54 5.66 2.67
CA ALA A 229 11.11 5.71 2.94
C ALA A 229 10.63 4.46 3.70
N LEU A 230 11.11 3.27 3.30
CA LEU A 230 10.82 2.03 4.00
C LEU A 230 11.40 2.02 5.43
N LEU A 231 12.62 2.51 5.63
CA LEU A 231 13.19 2.67 6.98
C LEU A 231 12.36 3.62 7.85
N GLY A 232 11.82 4.68 7.25
CA GLY A 232 10.86 5.55 7.91
C GLY A 232 9.62 4.79 8.40
N ASP A 233 9.01 3.97 7.54
CA ASP A 233 7.86 3.13 7.90
C ASP A 233 8.19 2.12 9.01
N LEU A 234 9.30 1.40 8.89
CA LEU A 234 9.75 0.45 9.89
C LEU A 234 10.00 1.12 11.25
N CYS A 235 10.66 2.28 11.27
CA CYS A 235 10.87 3.07 12.48
C CYS A 235 9.55 3.59 13.07
N LEU A 236 8.60 4.00 12.23
CA LEU A 236 7.28 4.48 12.67
C LEU A 236 6.50 3.36 13.37
N TRP A 237 6.51 2.14 12.83
CA TRP A 237 5.91 0.96 13.43
C TRP A 237 6.65 0.44 14.66
N ALA A 238 7.98 0.59 14.72
CA ALA A 238 8.79 0.26 15.90
C ALA A 238 8.64 1.28 17.05
N GLY A 239 7.95 2.41 16.83
CA GLY A 239 7.84 3.49 17.81
C GLY A 239 9.09 4.39 17.92
N ARG A 240 10.02 4.31 16.95
CA ARG A 240 11.25 5.11 16.86
C ARG A 240 10.99 6.40 16.08
N TYR A 241 10.10 7.27 16.62
CA TYR A 241 9.52 8.39 15.86
C TYR A 241 10.52 9.43 15.38
N GLN A 242 11.52 9.75 16.19
CA GLN A 242 12.56 10.71 15.81
C GLN A 242 13.43 10.16 14.67
N GLU A 243 13.72 8.87 14.67
CA GLU A 243 14.44 8.22 13.58
C GLU A 243 13.56 8.09 12.34
N ALA A 244 12.27 7.78 12.50
CA ALA A 244 11.33 7.78 11.39
C ALA A 244 11.29 9.15 10.71
N ALA A 245 11.18 10.24 11.47
CA ALA A 245 11.20 11.61 10.95
C ALA A 245 12.50 11.90 10.20
N ARG A 246 13.65 11.44 10.72
CA ARG A 246 14.95 11.61 10.06
C ARG A 246 15.00 10.87 8.72
N TRP A 247 14.59 9.60 8.67
CA TRP A 247 14.61 8.82 7.43
C TRP A 247 13.70 9.40 6.35
N TYR A 248 12.48 9.86 6.75
CA TYR A 248 11.60 10.54 5.80
C TYR A 248 12.18 11.87 5.34
N HIS A 249 12.74 12.67 6.26
CA HIS A 249 13.39 13.93 5.91
C HIS A 249 14.54 13.70 4.93
N ASP A 250 15.46 12.76 5.23
CA ASP A 250 16.61 12.44 4.38
C ASP A 250 16.20 11.91 3.01
N PHE A 251 15.03 11.26 2.91
CA PHE A 251 14.46 10.84 1.65
C PHE A 251 13.87 12.01 0.86
N LEU A 252 13.08 12.84 1.52
CA LEU A 252 12.37 13.96 0.89
C LEU A 252 13.32 15.07 0.45
N THR A 253 14.42 15.25 1.15
CA THR A 253 15.40 16.34 0.92
C THR A 253 16.67 15.86 0.23
N ASP A 254 16.67 14.70 -0.42
CA ASP A 254 17.84 14.24 -1.16
C ASP A 254 18.29 15.30 -2.17
N LYS A 255 19.56 15.67 -2.12
CA LYS A 255 20.11 16.79 -2.91
C LYS A 255 20.00 16.55 -4.41
N TYR A 256 20.04 15.31 -4.84
CA TYR A 256 20.07 14.94 -6.26
C TYR A 256 18.69 14.60 -6.80
N ASP A 257 17.77 14.19 -5.92
CA ASP A 257 16.41 13.80 -6.29
C ASP A 257 15.41 14.21 -5.19
N PRO A 258 15.19 15.53 -4.99
CA PRO A 258 14.29 16.01 -3.96
C PRO A 258 12.83 15.69 -4.30
N VAL A 259 12.12 15.13 -3.34
CA VAL A 259 10.70 14.80 -3.48
C VAL A 259 9.85 15.98 -3.04
N MET A 260 9.24 16.68 -3.98
CA MET A 260 8.43 17.86 -3.70
C MET A 260 7.00 17.49 -3.29
N MET A 261 6.39 18.32 -2.43
CA MET A 261 4.96 18.22 -2.15
C MET A 261 4.13 18.52 -3.41
N SER A 262 2.98 17.84 -3.56
CA SER A 262 2.03 18.17 -4.62
C SER A 262 1.56 19.62 -4.51
N ARG A 263 1.46 20.29 -5.67
CA ARG A 263 0.96 21.65 -5.79
C ARG A 263 -0.39 21.70 -6.54
N GLN A 264 -1.02 20.56 -6.73
CA GLN A 264 -2.30 20.48 -7.41
C GLN A 264 -3.45 20.60 -6.40
N LYS A 265 -4.32 21.58 -6.60
CA LYS A 265 -5.57 21.71 -5.86
C LYS A 265 -6.74 21.30 -6.76
N ILE A 266 -7.69 20.60 -6.17
CA ILE A 266 -9.00 20.38 -6.79
C ILE A 266 -9.81 21.64 -6.59
N THR A 267 -10.39 22.17 -7.68
CA THR A 267 -11.15 23.41 -7.63
C THR A 267 -12.50 23.25 -8.33
N TRP A 268 -13.47 24.05 -7.92
CA TRP A 268 -14.73 24.16 -8.65
C TRP A 268 -14.55 25.00 -9.92
N ALA A 269 -15.17 24.56 -11.02
CA ALA A 269 -15.17 25.32 -12.29
C ALA A 269 -15.89 26.66 -12.16
N ASN A 270 -16.90 26.73 -11.30
CA ASN A 270 -17.59 27.96 -10.96
C ASN A 270 -17.60 28.09 -9.44
N SER A 271 -16.77 29.00 -8.94
CA SER A 271 -16.58 29.25 -7.52
C SER A 271 -17.83 29.78 -6.80
N THR A 272 -18.79 30.35 -7.52
CA THR A 272 -20.03 30.86 -6.92
C THR A 272 -21.15 29.81 -6.90
N GLN A 273 -21.16 28.92 -7.88
CA GLN A 273 -22.19 27.88 -8.03
C GLN A 273 -21.77 26.50 -7.53
N PHE A 274 -20.48 26.23 -7.43
CA PHE A 274 -19.93 24.93 -7.02
C PHE A 274 -20.60 23.76 -7.76
N ASN A 275 -20.67 23.83 -9.09
CA ASN A 275 -21.47 22.91 -9.88
C ASN A 275 -20.66 21.89 -10.69
N ALA A 276 -19.37 22.10 -10.87
CA ALA A 276 -18.47 21.18 -11.56
C ALA A 276 -17.04 21.33 -11.05
N ILE A 277 -16.30 20.22 -10.98
CA ILE A 277 -14.87 20.23 -10.67
C ILE A 277 -14.09 20.66 -11.91
N TYR A 278 -13.19 21.61 -11.75
CA TYR A 278 -12.32 22.09 -12.81
C TYR A 278 -11.06 21.22 -12.97
N ASN A 279 -10.38 20.98 -11.87
CA ASN A 279 -9.19 20.14 -11.83
C ASN A 279 -9.48 18.88 -11.03
N SER A 280 -9.35 17.72 -11.63
CA SER A 280 -9.35 16.46 -10.91
C SER A 280 -7.94 16.14 -10.42
N TYR A 281 -7.84 15.62 -9.20
CA TYR A 281 -6.60 15.13 -8.64
C TYR A 281 -6.50 13.62 -8.81
N THR A 282 -5.60 13.18 -9.67
CA THR A 282 -5.39 11.76 -9.99
C THR A 282 -3.97 11.32 -9.61
N PRO A 283 -3.65 11.23 -8.30
CA PRO A 283 -2.28 11.00 -7.84
C PRO A 283 -1.69 9.69 -8.34
N LEU A 284 -2.49 8.65 -8.50
CA LEU A 284 -2.01 7.34 -8.97
C LEU A 284 -1.73 7.28 -10.48
N LYS A 285 -2.04 8.36 -11.20
CA LYS A 285 -1.74 8.50 -12.63
C LYS A 285 -0.62 9.52 -12.89
N SER A 286 -0.26 10.33 -11.89
CA SER A 286 0.75 11.38 -12.00
C SER A 286 2.15 10.85 -11.71
N THR A 287 3.07 11.03 -12.65
CA THR A 287 4.48 10.65 -12.47
C THR A 287 5.20 11.46 -11.41
N SER A 288 4.71 12.65 -11.06
CA SER A 288 5.28 13.48 -9.99
C SER A 288 4.90 13.01 -8.58
N GLU A 289 3.87 12.17 -8.45
CA GLU A 289 3.41 11.60 -7.18
C GLU A 289 3.97 10.20 -6.94
N ILE A 290 4.15 9.41 -8.01
CA ILE A 290 4.52 8.01 -7.93
C ILE A 290 6.02 7.87 -7.65
N LEU A 291 6.36 7.15 -6.59
CA LEU A 291 7.74 6.86 -6.19
C LEU A 291 8.08 5.38 -6.37
N CYS A 292 7.12 4.48 -6.15
CA CYS A 292 7.32 3.05 -6.33
C CYS A 292 5.99 2.33 -6.51
N TYR A 293 5.96 1.34 -7.40
CA TYR A 293 4.79 0.49 -7.64
C TYR A 293 5.18 -0.94 -8.02
N ILE A 294 4.25 -1.87 -7.83
CA ILE A 294 4.30 -3.21 -8.42
C ILE A 294 3.61 -3.11 -9.78
N PRO A 295 4.33 -3.40 -10.90
CA PRO A 295 3.72 -3.41 -12.22
C PRO A 295 2.74 -4.57 -12.33
N MET A 296 1.58 -4.34 -12.95
CA MET A 296 0.58 -5.37 -13.22
C MET A 296 0.40 -5.50 -14.72
N GLU A 297 0.04 -6.69 -15.18
CA GLU A 297 -0.11 -6.96 -16.60
C GLU A 297 -1.51 -6.65 -17.10
N SER A 298 -1.60 -6.28 -18.37
CA SER A 298 -2.88 -6.04 -19.02
C SER A 298 -3.52 -7.30 -19.61
N ARG A 299 -2.75 -8.38 -19.72
CA ARG A 299 -3.16 -9.65 -20.32
C ARG A 299 -2.77 -10.83 -19.43
N VAL A 300 -3.69 -11.77 -19.25
CA VAL A 300 -3.48 -12.98 -18.42
C VAL A 300 -2.25 -13.79 -18.85
N PHE A 301 -1.92 -13.80 -20.14
CA PHE A 301 -0.79 -14.57 -20.67
C PHE A 301 0.58 -13.92 -20.41
N ASP A 302 0.60 -12.63 -20.09
CA ASP A 302 1.83 -11.88 -19.88
C ASP A 302 2.23 -11.83 -18.38
N GLY A 303 1.32 -12.18 -17.48
CA GLY A 303 1.56 -12.18 -16.03
C GLY A 303 0.29 -12.03 -15.20
N THR A 304 0.40 -11.44 -14.03
CA THR A 304 -0.72 -11.27 -13.10
C THR A 304 -1.48 -9.97 -13.40
N ILE A 305 -2.80 -10.09 -13.57
CA ILE A 305 -3.72 -8.97 -13.77
C ILE A 305 -4.28 -8.53 -12.43
N SER A 306 -4.36 -7.20 -12.18
CA SER A 306 -5.10 -6.68 -11.04
C SER A 306 -6.61 -6.88 -11.19
N GLN A 307 -7.25 -7.40 -10.15
CA GLN A 307 -8.70 -7.54 -10.05
C GLN A 307 -9.37 -6.31 -9.42
N LEU A 308 -8.60 -5.37 -8.89
CA LEU A 308 -9.13 -4.18 -8.21
C LEU A 308 -10.12 -3.38 -9.08
N PRO A 309 -9.86 -3.10 -10.37
CA PRO A 309 -10.83 -2.40 -11.20
C PRO A 309 -12.16 -3.12 -11.33
N ASN A 310 -12.13 -4.46 -11.37
CA ASN A 310 -13.34 -5.28 -11.45
C ASN A 310 -14.12 -5.29 -10.15
N LEU A 311 -13.44 -5.25 -9.01
CA LEU A 311 -14.06 -5.28 -7.70
C LEU A 311 -14.70 -3.93 -7.34
N PHE A 312 -14.07 -2.83 -7.72
CA PHE A 312 -14.50 -1.48 -7.34
C PHE A 312 -15.36 -0.79 -8.40
N ASN A 313 -15.28 -1.18 -9.67
CA ASN A 313 -15.95 -0.49 -10.76
C ASN A 313 -16.96 -1.39 -11.48
N SER A 314 -18.06 -0.80 -11.92
CA SER A 314 -19.00 -1.44 -12.83
C SER A 314 -18.77 -0.92 -14.25
N THR A 315 -18.75 -1.83 -15.24
CA THR A 315 -18.74 -1.48 -16.64
C THR A 315 -20.11 -1.68 -17.27
N THR A 316 -20.38 -1.05 -18.42
CA THR A 316 -21.61 -1.28 -19.21
C THR A 316 -21.75 -2.71 -19.69
N GLU A 317 -20.62 -3.38 -19.86
CA GLU A 317 -20.54 -4.75 -20.41
C GLU A 317 -20.68 -5.81 -19.33
N ASN A 318 -20.43 -5.44 -18.06
CA ASN A 318 -20.38 -6.39 -16.97
C ASN A 318 -20.96 -5.81 -15.69
N ASN A 319 -22.26 -6.01 -15.49
CA ASN A 319 -22.98 -5.59 -14.28
C ASN A 319 -22.64 -6.45 -13.03
N TYR A 320 -21.80 -7.48 -13.19
CA TYR A 320 -21.41 -8.38 -12.10
C TYR A 320 -20.24 -7.86 -11.26
N PHE A 321 -19.51 -6.86 -11.77
CA PHE A 321 -18.50 -6.15 -11.00
C PHE A 321 -19.16 -5.10 -10.12
N TYR A 322 -18.44 -4.46 -9.26
CA TYR A 322 -18.96 -3.55 -8.26
C TYR A 322 -19.30 -4.28 -6.94
N GLU A 323 -18.32 -5.06 -6.50
CA GLU A 323 -18.42 -5.79 -5.24
C GLU A 323 -18.10 -4.90 -4.03
N LEU A 324 -17.29 -3.86 -4.23
CA LEU A 324 -16.85 -2.90 -3.23
C LEU A 324 -17.23 -1.49 -3.62
N THR A 325 -17.57 -0.68 -2.63
CA THR A 325 -17.93 0.73 -2.81
C THR A 325 -17.38 1.57 -1.65
N SER A 326 -17.38 2.89 -1.85
CA SER A 326 -17.15 3.84 -0.77
C SER A 326 -18.16 3.66 0.36
N SER A 327 -17.72 3.81 1.59
CA SER A 327 -18.56 3.70 2.79
C SER A 327 -19.27 5.01 3.14
N ALA A 328 -20.29 4.93 4.02
CA ALA A 328 -20.92 6.10 4.61
C ALA A 328 -19.93 6.89 5.48
N SER A 329 -18.96 6.23 6.13
CA SER A 329 -17.90 6.90 6.88
C SER A 329 -17.01 7.77 5.99
N MET A 330 -16.60 7.28 4.83
CA MET A 330 -15.81 8.08 3.87
C MET A 330 -16.57 9.32 3.40
N ALA A 331 -17.84 9.15 3.03
CA ALA A 331 -18.69 10.26 2.64
C ALA A 331 -18.81 11.31 3.77
N LYS A 332 -18.97 10.85 5.02
CA LYS A 332 -19.03 11.72 6.19
C LYS A 332 -17.71 12.43 6.45
N ILE A 333 -16.57 11.73 6.43
CA ILE A 333 -15.24 12.34 6.62
C ILE A 333 -15.01 13.47 5.63
N SER A 334 -15.40 13.27 4.36
CA SER A 334 -15.32 14.29 3.32
C SER A 334 -16.28 15.46 3.58
N ALA A 335 -17.55 15.18 3.91
CA ALA A 335 -18.57 16.18 4.13
C ALA A 335 -18.33 17.05 5.39
N ASP A 336 -17.66 16.47 6.40
CA ASP A 336 -17.29 17.20 7.64
C ASP A 336 -16.17 18.24 7.40
N GLN A 337 -15.49 18.20 6.24
CA GLN A 337 -14.49 19.21 5.90
C GLN A 337 -15.12 20.48 5.38
N ILE A 338 -14.39 21.60 5.51
CA ILE A 338 -14.82 22.89 5.00
C ILE A 338 -13.96 23.27 3.80
N TYR A 339 -14.57 23.26 2.61
CA TYR A 339 -13.94 23.81 1.42
C TYR A 339 -13.95 25.34 1.50
N CYS A 340 -12.81 25.97 1.22
CA CYS A 340 -12.66 27.42 1.22
C CYS A 340 -12.18 27.89 -0.15
N PHE A 341 -12.78 28.98 -0.67
CA PHE A 341 -12.35 29.64 -1.89
C PHE A 341 -12.21 31.14 -1.63
N GLU A 342 -11.02 31.69 -1.90
CA GLU A 342 -10.76 33.12 -1.81
C GLU A 342 -10.88 33.78 -3.17
N ASN A 343 -11.77 34.77 -3.27
CA ASN A 343 -12.04 35.55 -4.46
C ASN A 343 -11.42 36.94 -4.33
N ASP A 344 -10.67 37.39 -5.32
CA ASP A 344 -10.20 38.75 -5.39
C ASP A 344 -11.37 39.69 -5.74
N ILE A 345 -11.62 40.68 -4.91
CA ILE A 345 -12.63 41.70 -5.18
C ILE A 345 -11.97 42.80 -6.00
N PRO A 346 -12.40 43.06 -7.24
CA PRO A 346 -11.81 44.10 -8.09
C PRO A 346 -11.79 45.46 -7.38
N GLY A 347 -10.63 46.04 -7.20
CA GLY A 347 -10.42 47.35 -6.57
C GLY A 347 -10.44 47.37 -5.06
N ALA A 348 -10.52 46.21 -4.38
CA ALA A 348 -10.41 46.11 -2.94
C ALA A 348 -9.06 45.46 -2.54
N THR A 349 -8.60 45.75 -1.31
CA THR A 349 -7.44 45.11 -0.70
C THR A 349 -7.81 43.84 0.07
N THR A 350 -9.10 43.57 0.22
CA THR A 350 -9.67 42.40 0.91
C THR A 350 -10.21 41.39 -0.08
N LYS A 351 -10.05 40.13 0.22
CA LYS A 351 -10.64 39.02 -0.54
C LYS A 351 -12.02 38.68 0.00
N ASP A 352 -12.93 38.28 -0.88
CA ASP A 352 -14.18 37.65 -0.48
C ASP A 352 -13.93 36.14 -0.30
N THR A 353 -14.42 35.56 0.77
CA THR A 353 -14.20 34.17 1.12
C THR A 353 -15.50 33.40 1.08
N LEU A 354 -15.57 32.42 0.20
CA LEU A 354 -16.69 31.51 0.07
C LEU A 354 -16.37 30.17 0.71
N TYR A 355 -17.37 29.59 1.36
CA TYR A 355 -17.25 28.30 2.04
C TYR A 355 -18.28 27.30 1.53
N ALA A 356 -17.92 26.02 1.56
CA ALA A 356 -18.81 24.88 1.30
C ALA A 356 -18.54 23.78 2.37
N PRO A 357 -19.53 22.96 2.75
CA PRO A 357 -20.90 22.92 2.26
C PRO A 357 -21.75 24.13 2.72
N ARG A 358 -22.74 24.49 1.91
CA ARG A 358 -23.72 25.50 2.27
C ARG A 358 -25.08 25.18 1.67
N THR A 359 -26.15 25.64 2.28
CA THR A 359 -27.52 25.45 1.80
C THR A 359 -27.70 25.94 0.37
N GLY A 360 -28.38 25.17 -0.47
CA GLY A 360 -28.70 25.50 -1.84
C GLY A 360 -27.64 25.13 -2.89
N LEU A 361 -26.54 24.51 -2.50
CA LEU A 361 -25.58 23.95 -3.45
C LEU A 361 -26.12 22.67 -4.07
N ILE A 362 -25.80 22.45 -5.35
CA ILE A 362 -25.99 21.16 -6.01
C ILE A 362 -25.05 20.16 -5.33
N ARG A 363 -25.59 19.02 -4.90
CA ARG A 363 -24.83 17.99 -4.15
C ARG A 363 -24.16 18.53 -2.88
N SER A 364 -24.96 19.19 -2.04
CA SER A 364 -24.50 19.74 -0.76
C SER A 364 -23.79 18.70 0.12
N GLU A 365 -24.16 17.43 0.01
CA GLU A 365 -23.56 16.28 0.71
C GLU A 365 -22.12 15.95 0.26
N LEU A 366 -21.70 16.44 -0.91
CA LEU A 366 -20.37 16.18 -1.48
C LEU A 366 -19.46 17.43 -1.50
N THR A 367 -19.91 18.53 -0.89
CA THR A 367 -19.24 19.83 -1.03
C THR A 367 -18.20 20.14 0.05
N GLY A 368 -17.82 19.16 0.86
CA GLY A 368 -16.70 19.27 1.80
C GLY A 368 -15.34 19.16 1.10
N ASP A 369 -14.61 18.07 1.34
CA ASP A 369 -13.36 17.82 0.64
C ASP A 369 -13.60 17.24 -0.76
N LEU A 370 -13.01 17.86 -1.78
CA LEU A 370 -13.24 17.50 -3.17
C LEU A 370 -12.48 16.26 -3.64
N ARG A 371 -11.53 15.72 -2.87
CA ARG A 371 -10.83 14.48 -3.21
C ARG A 371 -11.81 13.32 -3.30
N TYR A 372 -12.76 13.25 -2.38
CA TYR A 372 -13.83 12.25 -2.45
C TYR A 372 -14.65 12.38 -3.73
N TYR A 373 -15.11 13.60 -4.05
CA TYR A 373 -15.87 13.86 -5.25
C TYR A 373 -15.06 13.58 -6.54
N SER A 374 -13.77 13.88 -6.54
CA SER A 374 -12.88 13.65 -7.68
C SER A 374 -12.57 12.16 -7.91
N ASN A 375 -12.43 11.39 -6.85
CA ASN A 375 -12.06 9.98 -6.93
C ASN A 375 -13.25 9.03 -7.01
N TYR A 376 -14.44 9.52 -6.63
CA TYR A 376 -15.67 8.76 -6.58
C TYR A 376 -16.68 9.37 -7.55
N ASP A 377 -16.52 9.05 -8.81
CA ASP A 377 -17.40 9.60 -9.85
C ASP A 377 -18.75 8.89 -9.82
N LEU A 378 -19.79 9.69 -9.60
CA LEU A 378 -21.16 9.31 -9.86
C LEU A 378 -21.43 9.48 -11.36
N THR A 379 -20.86 8.62 -12.20
CA THR A 379 -21.17 8.65 -13.62
C THR A 379 -22.62 8.26 -13.85
N SER A 380 -23.42 9.24 -14.26
CA SER A 380 -24.69 8.96 -14.88
C SER A 380 -24.42 8.41 -16.29
N TYR A 381 -24.46 7.11 -16.47
CA TYR A 381 -24.58 6.50 -17.80
C TYR A 381 -26.00 6.78 -18.32
N GLY A 382 -26.10 7.75 -19.20
CA GLY A 382 -27.34 8.16 -19.81
C GLY A 382 -27.38 9.67 -20.00
N SER A 383 -27.95 10.14 -21.09
CA SER A 383 -28.14 11.56 -21.31
C SER A 383 -28.94 12.13 -20.13
N LYS A 384 -28.60 13.36 -19.71
CA LYS A 384 -29.26 14.08 -18.59
C LYS A 384 -30.80 14.20 -18.69
N SER A 385 -31.43 13.67 -19.72
CA SER A 385 -32.87 13.71 -19.99
C SER A 385 -33.65 12.50 -19.46
N ASP A 386 -32.97 11.41 -19.07
CA ASP A 386 -33.62 10.19 -18.55
C ASP A 386 -33.38 10.00 -17.06
N TYR A 387 -33.94 10.90 -16.25
CA TYR A 387 -34.13 10.67 -14.82
C TYR A 387 -35.33 9.72 -14.59
N SER A 388 -35.30 8.52 -15.16
CA SER A 388 -36.17 7.46 -14.70
C SER A 388 -35.59 6.81 -13.44
N GLU A 389 -36.44 6.35 -12.52
CA GLU A 389 -36.10 5.73 -11.25
C GLU A 389 -35.16 4.49 -11.33
N TYR A 390 -34.75 4.13 -12.53
CA TYR A 390 -33.82 3.03 -12.85
C TYR A 390 -32.41 3.47 -13.24
N ASN A 391 -32.08 4.74 -13.19
CA ASN A 391 -30.71 5.16 -13.34
C ASN A 391 -29.93 4.79 -12.08
N SER A 392 -29.50 3.55 -12.02
CA SER A 392 -28.45 3.14 -11.12
C SER A 392 -27.23 4.03 -11.40
N TYR A 393 -27.02 5.03 -10.56
CA TYR A 393 -25.77 5.76 -10.52
C TYR A 393 -24.67 4.73 -10.34
N ARG A 394 -23.86 4.51 -11.37
CA ARG A 394 -22.71 3.65 -11.28
C ARG A 394 -21.64 4.44 -10.58
N GLN A 395 -21.30 3.98 -9.40
CA GLN A 395 -20.23 4.55 -8.61
C GLN A 395 -18.93 3.93 -9.14
N GLN A 396 -18.02 4.78 -9.61
CA GLN A 396 -16.69 4.36 -10.02
C GLN A 396 -15.67 5.02 -9.11
N ILE A 397 -14.65 4.26 -8.76
CA ILE A 397 -13.49 4.78 -8.05
C ILE A 397 -12.39 4.97 -9.08
N ASP A 398 -12.32 6.17 -9.65
CA ASP A 398 -11.39 6.51 -10.74
C ASP A 398 -9.91 6.41 -10.34
N LYS A 399 -9.64 6.42 -9.05
CA LYS A 399 -8.30 6.27 -8.49
C LYS A 399 -7.69 4.90 -8.80
N ILE A 400 -8.50 3.86 -8.89
CA ILE A 400 -8.05 2.49 -9.07
C ILE A 400 -7.79 2.20 -10.55
N GLY A 401 -6.55 1.83 -10.88
CA GLY A 401 -6.09 1.40 -12.20
C GLY A 401 -5.69 -0.08 -12.23
N ALA A 402 -5.59 -0.64 -13.45
CA ALA A 402 -5.23 -2.04 -13.66
C ALA A 402 -3.71 -2.27 -13.78
N GLU A 403 -2.95 -1.25 -14.19
CA GLU A 403 -1.58 -1.43 -14.67
C GLU A 403 -0.51 -1.47 -13.57
N ARG A 404 -0.86 -1.01 -12.36
CA ARG A 404 0.10 -0.88 -11.26
C ARG A 404 -0.58 -0.78 -9.91
N ILE A 405 0.08 -1.32 -8.90
CA ILE A 405 -0.29 -1.14 -7.49
C ILE A 405 0.77 -0.26 -6.83
N ILE A 406 0.39 0.95 -6.43
CA ILE A 406 1.31 1.93 -5.85
C ILE A 406 1.71 1.49 -4.44
N ILE A 407 3.01 1.44 -4.17
CA ILE A 407 3.57 1.17 -2.83
C ILE A 407 3.93 2.48 -2.12
N TYR A 408 4.57 3.39 -2.86
CA TYR A 408 4.98 4.70 -2.34
C TYR A 408 4.62 5.81 -3.31
N ARG A 409 4.07 6.90 -2.75
CA ARG A 409 3.88 8.18 -3.44
C ARG A 409 4.18 9.35 -2.51
N SER A 410 4.56 10.49 -3.10
CA SER A 410 5.11 11.64 -2.40
C SER A 410 4.20 12.16 -1.29
N THR A 411 2.94 12.45 -1.56
CA THR A 411 2.03 13.03 -0.57
C THR A 411 1.82 12.10 0.65
N MET A 412 1.76 10.77 0.44
CA MET A 412 1.65 9.82 1.55
C MET A 412 2.93 9.75 2.40
N VAL A 413 4.10 9.90 1.78
CA VAL A 413 5.37 9.99 2.53
C VAL A 413 5.40 11.27 3.39
N TYR A 414 4.94 12.39 2.86
CA TYR A 414 4.82 13.63 3.65
C TYR A 414 3.85 13.50 4.82
N LEU A 415 2.72 12.80 4.66
CA LEU A 415 1.78 12.55 5.76
C LEU A 415 2.39 11.66 6.86
N ARG A 416 3.14 10.62 6.47
CA ARG A 416 3.87 9.78 7.43
C ARG A 416 5.01 10.54 8.12
N TYR A 417 5.68 11.42 7.38
CA TYR A 417 6.66 12.33 7.97
C TYR A 417 6.01 13.28 8.98
N ALA A 418 4.84 13.85 8.67
CA ALA A 418 4.08 14.66 9.62
C ALA A 418 3.70 13.86 10.88
N GLU A 419 3.26 12.60 10.71
CA GLU A 419 2.98 11.71 11.84
C GLU A 419 4.22 11.48 12.70
N ALA A 420 5.36 11.20 12.07
CA ALA A 420 6.62 10.97 12.77
C ALA A 420 7.08 12.23 13.55
N LEU A 421 7.02 13.41 12.93
CA LEU A 421 7.32 14.69 13.59
C LEU A 421 6.40 14.94 14.78
N ASN A 422 5.09 14.78 14.61
CA ASN A 422 4.11 14.98 15.66
C ASN A 422 4.42 14.11 16.89
N ARG A 423 4.65 12.82 16.66
CA ARG A 423 4.98 11.85 17.70
C ARG A 423 6.36 12.04 18.32
N ALA A 424 7.29 12.64 17.59
CA ALA A 424 8.61 13.04 18.09
C ALA A 424 8.55 14.30 18.98
N GLY A 425 7.38 14.96 19.10
CA GLY A 425 7.19 16.13 19.94
C GLY A 425 7.20 17.48 19.19
N TYR A 426 6.98 17.45 17.89
CA TYR A 426 6.98 18.60 16.99
C TYR A 426 5.61 18.80 16.31
N PRO A 427 4.52 19.02 17.06
CA PRO A 427 3.16 19.09 16.52
C PRO A 427 2.92 20.29 15.60
N GLN A 428 3.61 21.42 15.82
CA GLN A 428 3.44 22.59 14.96
C GLN A 428 4.08 22.40 13.61
N SER A 429 5.26 21.79 13.57
CA SER A 429 5.94 21.41 12.32
C SER A 429 5.14 20.39 11.51
N ALA A 430 4.56 19.40 12.19
CA ALA A 430 3.65 18.44 11.58
C ALA A 430 2.40 19.12 11.01
N PHE A 431 1.79 20.02 11.77
CA PHE A 431 0.61 20.80 11.34
C PHE A 431 0.94 21.72 10.15
N ALA A 432 2.17 22.26 10.08
CA ALA A 432 2.58 23.07 8.94
C ALA A 432 2.52 22.29 7.63
N ILE A 433 2.92 21.01 7.62
CA ILE A 433 2.80 20.13 6.45
C ILE A 433 1.33 20.01 6.01
N LEU A 434 0.41 19.88 6.96
CA LEU A 434 -1.01 19.74 6.64
C LEU A 434 -1.60 21.03 6.10
N LYS A 435 -1.26 22.19 6.68
CA LYS A 435 -1.93 23.46 6.40
C LYS A 435 -1.20 24.37 5.44
N TYR A 436 0.12 24.52 5.59
CA TYR A 436 0.87 25.58 4.91
C TYR A 436 1.86 25.08 3.85
N GLY A 437 2.14 23.78 3.84
CA GLY A 437 3.27 23.22 3.12
C GLY A 437 4.56 23.33 3.94
N ILE A 438 5.69 22.91 3.34
CA ILE A 438 6.96 22.84 4.05
C ILE A 438 8.11 23.41 3.22
N CYS A 439 8.72 24.46 3.75
CA CYS A 439 10.00 25.01 3.39
C CYS A 439 10.49 25.90 4.55
N ASP A 440 11.75 26.28 4.54
CA ASP A 440 12.33 27.09 5.62
C ASP A 440 11.57 28.39 5.90
N ASP A 441 11.13 29.10 4.86
CA ASP A 441 10.42 30.37 5.01
C ASP A 441 9.05 30.19 5.69
N ILE A 442 8.31 29.14 5.31
CA ILE A 442 7.02 28.81 5.94
C ILE A 442 7.22 28.42 7.40
N LEU A 443 8.19 27.56 7.68
CA LEU A 443 8.46 27.09 9.03
C LEU A 443 8.82 28.26 9.96
N LYS A 444 9.72 29.14 9.54
CA LYS A 444 10.10 30.34 10.31
C LYS A 444 8.93 31.29 10.59
N GLN A 445 7.94 31.35 9.69
CA GLN A 445 6.76 32.21 9.83
C GLN A 445 5.63 31.60 10.67
N ARG A 446 5.52 30.26 10.69
CA ARG A 446 4.32 29.55 11.15
C ARG A 446 4.54 28.63 12.35
N VAL A 447 5.78 28.30 12.68
CA VAL A 447 6.15 27.39 13.76
C VAL A 447 6.90 28.16 14.85
N ASP A 448 6.64 27.79 16.10
CA ASP A 448 7.34 28.34 17.27
C ASP A 448 8.87 28.17 17.10
N PRO A 449 9.65 29.26 17.22
CA PRO A 449 11.12 29.20 17.10
C PRO A 449 11.78 28.20 18.07
N VAL A 450 11.17 27.95 19.24
CA VAL A 450 11.67 26.97 20.19
C VAL A 450 11.46 25.55 19.66
N GLU A 451 10.29 25.27 19.03
CA GLU A 451 10.06 23.98 18.39
C GLU A 451 11.05 23.75 17.24
N LEU A 452 11.24 24.75 16.37
CA LEU A 452 12.21 24.66 15.27
C LEU A 452 13.64 24.40 15.77
N SER A 453 14.04 25.07 16.85
CA SER A 453 15.36 24.86 17.45
C SER A 453 15.52 23.45 18.02
N LEU A 454 14.48 22.87 18.59
CA LEU A 454 14.49 21.51 19.13
C LEU A 454 14.42 20.44 18.04
N ALA A 455 13.66 20.69 16.98
CA ALA A 455 13.55 19.80 15.83
C ALA A 455 14.86 19.77 14.99
N GLY A 456 15.55 20.92 14.92
CA GLY A 456 16.85 21.04 14.28
C GLY A 456 16.83 20.56 12.83
N ASP A 457 17.77 19.65 12.50
CA ASP A 457 17.93 19.11 11.15
C ASP A 457 16.70 18.33 10.63
N LEU A 458 15.81 17.90 11.51
CA LEU A 458 14.60 17.20 11.08
C LEU A 458 13.62 18.06 10.28
N VAL A 459 13.75 19.40 10.35
CA VAL A 459 12.88 20.37 9.68
C VAL A 459 13.68 21.43 8.91
N SER A 460 14.90 21.09 8.52
CA SER A 460 15.79 21.97 7.72
C SER A 460 15.67 21.62 6.24
N PHE A 461 15.29 22.58 5.41
CA PHE A 461 15.11 22.41 3.96
C PHE A 461 16.05 23.33 3.20
N ASP A 462 16.72 22.80 2.17
CA ASP A 462 17.57 23.60 1.31
C ASP A 462 16.74 24.70 0.61
N PRO A 463 16.98 25.99 0.89
CA PRO A 463 16.20 27.09 0.32
C PRO A 463 16.38 27.26 -1.18
N GLU A 464 17.38 26.64 -1.79
CA GLU A 464 17.53 26.63 -3.24
C GLU A 464 16.62 25.61 -3.92
N LEU A 465 16.36 24.48 -3.25
CA LEU A 465 15.49 23.42 -3.75
C LEU A 465 14.02 23.64 -3.33
N PHE A 466 13.80 24.06 -2.08
CA PHE A 466 12.46 24.26 -1.50
C PHE A 466 12.14 25.76 -1.36
N ARG A 467 12.09 26.47 -2.49
CA ARG A 467 11.83 27.92 -2.50
C ARG A 467 10.36 28.23 -2.29
N PHE A 468 10.09 29.21 -1.42
CA PHE A 468 8.77 29.81 -1.33
C PHE A 468 8.52 30.74 -2.51
N ASP A 469 7.64 30.35 -3.41
CA ASP A 469 7.25 31.12 -4.60
C ASP A 469 5.80 31.62 -4.57
N GLY A 470 5.15 31.56 -3.40
CA GLY A 470 3.76 31.97 -3.20
C GLY A 470 2.73 30.88 -3.57
N SER A 471 3.17 29.75 -4.14
CA SER A 471 2.29 28.62 -4.52
C SER A 471 2.26 27.50 -3.48
N TYR A 472 2.93 27.67 -2.34
CA TYR A 472 2.91 26.69 -1.28
C TYR A 472 1.57 26.67 -0.54
N PHE A 473 1.08 25.48 -0.33
CA PHE A 473 -0.07 25.18 0.53
C PHE A 473 0.10 23.78 1.11
N GLY A 474 -0.57 23.51 2.21
CA GLY A 474 -0.52 22.19 2.85
C GLY A 474 -1.40 21.16 2.15
N ILE A 475 -1.22 19.92 2.53
CA ILE A 475 -1.91 18.77 1.93
C ILE A 475 -3.44 18.92 2.03
N HIS A 476 -3.95 19.48 3.11
CA HIS A 476 -5.39 19.74 3.30
C HIS A 476 -5.99 20.61 2.18
N SER A 477 -5.22 21.55 1.64
CA SER A 477 -5.68 22.41 0.55
C SER A 477 -5.86 21.68 -0.78
N ILE A 478 -5.33 20.46 -0.95
CA ILE A 478 -5.54 19.66 -2.17
C ILE A 478 -7.03 19.47 -2.43
N GLY A 479 -7.79 19.06 -1.39
CA GLY A 479 -9.24 18.84 -1.50
C GLY A 479 -10.11 19.94 -0.92
N SER A 480 -9.60 20.71 0.04
CA SER A 480 -10.35 21.73 0.77
C SER A 480 -10.06 23.17 0.30
N GLY A 481 -9.47 23.32 -0.88
CA GLY A 481 -9.30 24.62 -1.57
C GLY A 481 -8.27 25.54 -0.90
N ASP A 482 -8.64 26.79 -0.62
CA ASP A 482 -7.76 27.78 0.02
C ASP A 482 -7.74 27.64 1.56
N SER A 483 -7.83 26.42 2.07
CA SER A 483 -7.89 26.12 3.51
C SER A 483 -6.65 26.59 4.28
N HIS A 484 -5.51 26.81 3.60
CA HIS A 484 -4.30 27.41 4.18
C HIS A 484 -4.52 28.83 4.70
N ALA A 485 -5.47 29.56 4.14
CA ALA A 485 -5.81 30.93 4.49
C ALA A 485 -6.96 31.03 5.52
N ASN A 486 -7.82 29.99 5.63
CA ASN A 486 -9.00 30.05 6.47
C ASN A 486 -8.69 29.89 7.97
N GLN A 487 -9.68 30.26 8.81
CA GLN A 487 -9.57 30.18 10.26
C GLN A 487 -10.11 28.86 10.85
N TYR A 488 -10.78 28.05 10.06
CA TYR A 488 -11.45 26.82 10.54
C TYR A 488 -10.46 25.67 10.73
N TYR A 489 -9.47 25.58 9.86
CA TYR A 489 -8.40 24.57 9.98
C TYR A 489 -7.23 25.18 10.76
N THR A 490 -7.21 24.98 12.07
CA THR A 490 -6.28 25.65 12.99
C THR A 490 -5.54 24.66 13.87
N LEU A 491 -4.31 25.04 14.25
CA LEU A 491 -3.55 24.29 15.25
C LEU A 491 -4.32 24.31 16.59
N PRO A 492 -4.58 23.15 17.21
CA PRO A 492 -5.27 23.07 18.49
C PRO A 492 -4.55 23.86 19.58
N GLN A 493 -5.30 24.71 20.30
CA GLN A 493 -4.81 25.47 21.40
C GLN A 493 -5.62 25.13 22.66
N PRO A 494 -4.99 24.97 23.83
CA PRO A 494 -5.72 24.80 25.07
C PRO A 494 -6.52 26.08 25.41
N THR A 495 -7.72 25.92 25.98
CA THR A 495 -8.60 27.04 26.36
C THR A 495 -8.01 27.90 27.46
N GLU A 496 -7.17 27.30 28.31
CA GLU A 496 -6.43 27.99 29.38
C GLU A 496 -4.93 27.72 29.17
N ALA A 497 -4.11 28.71 29.56
CA ALA A 497 -2.66 28.56 29.46
C ALA A 497 -2.19 27.40 30.34
N LEU A 498 -1.47 26.45 29.74
CA LEU A 498 -0.88 25.33 30.46
C LEU A 498 0.44 25.73 31.14
N PRO A 499 0.81 25.07 32.26
CA PRO A 499 1.96 25.44 33.05
C PRO A 499 3.29 25.50 32.30
N THR A 500 3.49 24.58 31.39
CA THR A 500 4.73 24.47 30.61
C THR A 500 4.47 24.34 29.13
N ARG A 501 5.48 24.65 28.30
CA ARG A 501 5.47 24.37 26.88
C ARG A 501 5.26 22.86 26.62
N GLN A 502 5.87 22.01 27.44
CA GLN A 502 5.77 20.56 27.28
C GLN A 502 4.33 20.07 27.50
N ASP A 503 3.59 20.67 28.43
CA ASP A 503 2.15 20.38 28.64
C ASP A 503 1.33 20.80 27.40
N THR A 504 1.65 21.95 26.81
CA THR A 504 1.02 22.42 25.56
C THR A 504 1.30 21.43 24.40
N VAL A 505 2.53 21.00 24.22
CA VAL A 505 2.91 19.99 23.21
C VAL A 505 2.17 18.67 23.47
N ALA A 506 2.12 18.20 24.70
CA ALA A 506 1.42 16.97 25.08
C ALA A 506 -0.10 17.07 24.79
N TYR A 507 -0.70 18.24 24.96
CA TYR A 507 -2.09 18.53 24.58
C TYR A 507 -2.28 18.50 23.05
N GLN A 508 -1.35 19.06 22.29
CA GLN A 508 -1.44 19.18 20.83
C GLN A 508 -1.25 17.85 20.11
N ILE A 509 -0.33 17.00 20.58
CA ILE A 509 0.04 15.74 19.90
C ILE A 509 -1.18 14.87 19.53
N PRO A 510 -2.08 14.48 20.43
CA PRO A 510 -3.21 13.62 20.07
C PRO A 510 -4.18 14.29 19.10
N LEU A 511 -4.38 15.60 19.20
CA LEU A 511 -5.31 16.34 18.36
C LEU A 511 -4.75 16.55 16.93
N VAL A 512 -3.46 16.86 16.82
CA VAL A 512 -2.77 16.95 15.52
C VAL A 512 -2.66 15.57 14.88
N GLU A 513 -2.47 14.50 15.67
CA GLU A 513 -2.49 13.14 15.18
C GLU A 513 -3.84 12.78 14.55
N ASP A 514 -4.95 13.14 15.20
CA ASP A 514 -6.30 12.91 14.66
C ASP A 514 -6.51 13.66 13.33
N MET A 515 -5.96 14.88 13.20
CA MET A 515 -5.96 15.61 11.93
C MET A 515 -5.13 14.90 10.86
N ILE A 516 -3.94 14.39 11.20
CA ILE A 516 -3.08 13.66 10.27
C ILE A 516 -3.79 12.38 9.78
N ILE A 517 -4.39 11.62 10.68
CA ILE A 517 -5.09 10.37 10.34
C ILE A 517 -6.36 10.65 9.50
N THR A 518 -7.04 11.77 9.75
CA THR A 518 -8.15 12.23 8.90
C THR A 518 -7.64 12.62 7.52
N GLU A 519 -6.53 13.33 7.45
CA GLU A 519 -5.90 13.72 6.19
C GLU A 519 -5.41 12.49 5.40
N MET A 520 -4.84 11.48 6.08
CA MET A 520 -4.50 10.18 5.48
C MET A 520 -5.74 9.46 4.93
N ALA A 521 -6.89 9.56 5.59
CA ALA A 521 -8.14 8.99 5.08
C ALA A 521 -8.62 9.69 3.80
N LEU A 522 -8.59 11.02 3.77
CA LEU A 522 -9.00 11.79 2.61
C LEU A 522 -8.06 11.59 1.41
N GLU A 523 -6.76 11.56 1.69
CA GLU A 523 -5.72 11.47 0.66
C GLU A 523 -5.48 10.04 0.21
N GLY A 524 -5.35 9.11 1.14
CA GLY A 524 -5.02 7.71 0.91
C GLY A 524 -6.22 6.78 0.70
N ALA A 525 -7.45 7.29 0.61
CA ALA A 525 -8.64 6.48 0.38
C ALA A 525 -8.46 5.58 -0.84
N PHE A 526 -8.83 4.31 -0.70
CA PHE A 526 -8.76 3.27 -1.72
C PHE A 526 -7.34 2.81 -2.11
N GLU A 527 -6.33 3.14 -1.30
CA GLU A 527 -4.93 2.76 -1.55
C GLU A 527 -4.40 1.67 -0.60
N GLY A 528 -5.22 1.20 0.35
CA GLY A 528 -4.87 0.09 1.24
C GLY A 528 -4.24 0.49 2.58
N TYR A 529 -4.22 1.76 2.93
CA TYR A 529 -3.55 2.23 4.15
C TYR A 529 -4.45 2.28 5.38
N ARG A 530 -5.75 2.49 5.18
CA ARG A 530 -6.66 2.95 6.24
C ARG A 530 -6.73 2.07 7.47
N PHE A 531 -6.89 0.76 7.32
CA PHE A 531 -6.93 -0.15 8.46
C PHE A 531 -5.65 -0.11 9.28
N ASN A 532 -4.51 -0.08 8.60
CA ASN A 532 -3.20 -0.05 9.22
C ASN A 532 -2.94 1.27 9.95
N ASP A 533 -3.42 2.40 9.42
CA ASP A 533 -3.30 3.71 10.07
C ASP A 533 -4.11 3.76 11.36
N LEU A 534 -5.36 3.27 11.34
CA LEU A 534 -6.18 3.14 12.54
C LEU A 534 -5.55 2.19 13.56
N MET A 535 -5.06 1.03 13.12
CA MET A 535 -4.42 0.02 13.96
C MET A 535 -3.17 0.59 14.63
N ARG A 536 -2.33 1.31 13.90
CA ARG A 536 -1.10 1.90 14.45
C ARG A 536 -1.39 2.88 15.59
N VAL A 537 -2.40 3.74 15.42
CA VAL A 537 -2.79 4.69 16.48
C VAL A 537 -3.44 3.97 17.66
N ALA A 538 -4.34 3.02 17.40
CA ALA A 538 -5.02 2.24 18.43
C ALA A 538 -4.02 1.48 19.32
N LEU A 539 -3.03 0.82 18.71
CA LEU A 539 -1.96 0.13 19.43
C LEU A 539 -1.12 1.10 20.26
N ARG A 540 -0.72 2.23 19.69
CA ARG A 540 0.09 3.22 20.38
C ARG A 540 -0.63 3.86 21.57
N ARG A 541 -1.92 4.20 21.40
CA ARG A 541 -2.73 4.80 22.48
C ARG A 541 -3.21 3.75 23.49
N ASN A 542 -2.99 2.46 23.21
CA ASN A 542 -3.60 1.35 23.94
C ASN A 542 -5.14 1.53 24.04
N ASP A 543 -5.73 1.98 22.95
CA ASP A 543 -7.15 2.27 22.83
C ASP A 543 -7.75 1.53 21.62
N PRO A 544 -8.27 0.33 21.80
CA PRO A 544 -8.89 -0.42 20.71
C PRO A 544 -10.12 0.29 20.11
N ALA A 545 -10.78 1.17 20.86
CA ALA A 545 -11.94 1.90 20.36
C ALA A 545 -11.57 2.84 19.21
N TYR A 546 -10.33 3.32 19.14
CA TYR A 546 -9.87 4.17 18.06
C TYR A 546 -9.99 3.50 16.67
N LEU A 547 -9.84 2.18 16.61
CA LEU A 547 -10.09 1.38 15.40
C LEU A 547 -11.53 0.84 15.37
N ALA A 548 -12.03 0.32 16.48
CA ALA A 548 -13.30 -0.38 16.52
C ALA A 548 -14.49 0.54 16.20
N ASP A 549 -14.46 1.78 16.66
CA ASP A 549 -15.56 2.73 16.48
C ASP A 549 -15.77 3.11 15.01
N PRO A 550 -14.76 3.63 14.26
CA PRO A 550 -14.96 3.98 12.86
C PRO A 550 -15.26 2.76 11.99
N VAL A 551 -14.56 1.63 12.19
CA VAL A 551 -14.76 0.42 11.38
C VAL A 551 -16.15 -0.16 11.57
N SER A 552 -16.66 -0.21 12.79
CA SER A 552 -18.00 -0.73 13.05
C SER A 552 -19.12 0.14 12.46
N ARG A 553 -18.90 1.45 12.35
CA ARG A 553 -19.90 2.41 11.85
C ARG A 553 -19.77 2.73 10.36
N ARG A 554 -18.92 2.04 9.63
CA ARG A 554 -18.65 2.35 8.21
C ARG A 554 -19.89 2.37 7.32
N LYS A 555 -20.92 1.57 7.64
CA LYS A 555 -22.20 1.55 6.91
C LYS A 555 -23.20 2.62 7.40
N GLY A 556 -22.81 3.43 8.39
CA GLY A 556 -23.63 4.46 9.03
C GLY A 556 -24.09 4.07 10.44
N GLU A 557 -24.60 5.07 11.17
CA GLU A 557 -24.99 4.94 12.59
C GLU A 557 -26.16 3.95 12.81
N ALA A 558 -26.99 3.70 11.79
CA ALA A 558 -28.16 2.85 11.87
C ALA A 558 -27.88 1.36 11.52
N ASP A 559 -26.62 1.00 11.25
CA ASP A 559 -26.27 -0.38 10.91
C ASP A 559 -26.51 -1.32 12.09
N PRO A 560 -27.40 -2.34 11.95
CA PRO A 560 -27.69 -3.27 13.03
C PRO A 560 -26.51 -4.16 13.43
N GLU A 561 -25.54 -4.34 12.54
CA GLU A 561 -24.33 -5.15 12.77
C GLU A 561 -23.24 -4.38 13.53
N ALA A 562 -23.33 -3.05 13.61
CA ALA A 562 -22.28 -2.19 14.17
C ALA A 562 -21.91 -2.56 15.61
N THR A 563 -22.89 -2.82 16.47
CA THR A 563 -22.63 -3.15 17.89
C THR A 563 -21.84 -4.46 18.04
N GLY A 564 -22.20 -5.50 17.30
CA GLY A 564 -21.52 -6.80 17.35
C GLY A 564 -20.10 -6.70 16.80
N LEU A 565 -19.92 -6.00 15.68
CA LEU A 565 -18.61 -5.77 15.08
C LEU A 565 -17.71 -4.95 16.01
N ARG A 566 -18.26 -3.87 16.61
CA ARG A 566 -17.50 -3.07 17.60
C ARG A 566 -17.00 -3.94 18.76
N GLN A 567 -17.90 -4.75 19.35
CA GLN A 567 -17.53 -5.62 20.46
C GLN A 567 -16.42 -6.60 20.08
N LYS A 568 -16.47 -7.17 18.88
CA LYS A 568 -15.43 -8.06 18.34
C LYS A 568 -14.09 -7.34 18.22
N LEU A 569 -14.08 -6.11 17.68
CA LEU A 569 -12.87 -5.32 17.42
C LEU A 569 -12.26 -4.68 18.68
N MET A 570 -12.96 -4.68 19.81
CA MET A 570 -12.36 -4.26 21.09
C MET A 570 -11.26 -5.20 21.59
N ASP A 571 -11.15 -6.42 21.05
CA ASP A 571 -10.01 -7.31 21.27
C ASP A 571 -9.05 -7.22 20.07
N PRO A 572 -7.82 -6.67 20.23
CA PRO A 572 -6.86 -6.54 19.15
C PRO A 572 -6.46 -7.86 18.47
N LYS A 573 -6.66 -8.99 19.13
CA LYS A 573 -6.39 -10.31 18.52
C LYS A 573 -7.28 -10.59 17.31
N ASN A 574 -8.47 -10.00 17.28
CA ASN A 574 -9.42 -10.16 16.18
C ASN A 574 -9.10 -9.27 14.95
N TRP A 575 -8.05 -8.44 15.04
CA TRP A 575 -7.66 -7.59 13.92
C TRP A 575 -6.86 -8.33 12.84
N TYR A 576 -6.27 -9.46 13.21
CA TYR A 576 -5.33 -10.20 12.38
C TYR A 576 -5.98 -11.41 11.71
N LEU A 577 -5.51 -11.70 10.51
CA LEU A 577 -5.87 -12.92 9.80
C LEU A 577 -5.26 -14.14 10.49
N PRO A 578 -5.96 -15.26 10.54
CA PRO A 578 -5.40 -16.49 11.09
C PRO A 578 -4.31 -17.06 10.18
N LEU A 579 -3.33 -17.69 10.80
CA LEU A 579 -2.29 -18.46 10.12
C LEU A 579 -2.84 -19.85 9.83
N HIS A 580 -3.13 -20.17 8.59
CA HIS A 580 -3.55 -21.50 8.12
C HIS A 580 -2.45 -22.18 7.33
#